data_d9085b9a96e9d2ce1ceb496b16ef6c0b
#
_entry.id   d9085b9a96e9d2ce1ceb496b16ef6c0b
#
_cell.length_a   1.000
_cell.length_b   1.000
_cell.length_c   1.000
_cell.angle_alpha   90.00
_cell.angle_beta   90.00
_cell.angle_gamma   90.00
#
_symmetry.space_group_name_H-M   'P 1'
#
loop_
_entity.id
_entity.type
_entity.pdbx_description
1 polymer ?
#
loop_
_entity_poly.entity_id
_entity_poly.type
_entity_poly.pdbx_seq_one_letter_code
_entity_poly.pdbx_strand_id
1 'polypeptide(L)'
;MPTPDLHVSDASRPSLQSRALPPLQAVETHCFAIRAAAWPGILPRLMELFAKRNLVPTKWHSAVIGPNGEDLQVDIQMEGIEAELAAYIARCLRQIYGVDSVLTSTKTAG
;
A
#
# COMPACT_ATOMS: atom_id res chain seq x y z
N MET A 1 32.37 -11.86 8.61
CA MET A 1 31.60 -12.00 8.51
C MET A 1 31.08 -12.01 8.47
N PRO A 2 31.29 -11.87 8.20
CA PRO A 2 30.33 -11.85 7.77
C PRO A 2 29.59 -11.83 7.70
N THR A 3 29.64 -11.57 7.36
CA THR A 3 28.59 -11.56 7.03
C THR A 3 27.94 -11.59 6.86
N PRO A 4 28.21 -11.50 6.63
CA PRO A 4 27.13 -11.51 6.13
C PRO A 4 26.47 -11.60 5.96
N ASP A 5 26.67 -11.39 5.59
CA ASP A 5 25.64 -11.63 5.26
C ASP A 5 25.02 -11.52 5.26
N LEU A 6 25.41 -11.13 5.16
CA LEU A 6 24.44 -11.22 4.93
C LEU A 6 24.00 -11.27 4.86
N HIS A 7 24.09 -11.09 4.67
CA HIS A 7 23.18 -11.41 4.30
C HIS A 7 22.77 -11.74 4.29
N VAL A 8 23.45 -11.56 3.96
CA VAL A 8 22.58 -12.18 3.67
C VAL A 8 22.18 -12.43 3.56
N SER A 9 22.57 -12.18 3.39
CA SER A 9 21.74 -12.69 3.01
C SER A 9 21.50 -13.06 2.96
N ASP A 10 21.80 -12.91 2.69
CA ASP A 10 21.10 -13.56 2.37
C ASP A 10 20.79 -14.11 2.43
N ALA A 11 21.46 -14.02 2.27
CA ALA A 11 20.65 -14.73 2.08
C ALA A 11 20.17 -14.96 2.35
N SER A 12 20.17 -14.73 2.19
CA SER A 12 19.21 -15.08 2.11
C SER A 12 18.69 -14.99 2.14
N ARG A 13 18.75 -14.77 1.73
CA ARG A 13 17.84 -14.88 1.31
C ARG A 13 17.48 -15.44 0.95
N PRO A 14 17.70 -15.60 0.56
CA PRO A 14 16.90 -16.24 -0.15
C PRO A 14 16.52 -16.52 -0.49
N SER A 15 16.78 -16.48 -0.82
CA SER A 15 16.03 -16.95 -1.38
C SER A 15 15.67 -17.11 -1.63
N LEU A 16 15.81 -16.81 -1.96
CA LEU A 16 15.07 -17.10 -2.48
C LEU A 16 15.01 -17.51 -2.80
N GLN A 17 15.17 -17.51 -3.01
CA GLN A 17 14.72 -18.13 -3.56
C GLN A 17 14.42 -18.60 -3.89
N SER A 18 14.68 -18.42 -4.11
CA SER A 18 14.09 -19.05 -4.62
C SER A 18 13.55 -19.42 -4.54
N ARG A 19 13.24 -19.49 -4.35
CA ARG A 19 12.38 -19.81 -4.50
C ARG A 19 11.66 -19.69 -4.89
N ALA A 20 11.97 -19.99 -4.43
CA ALA A 20 11.37 -19.65 -5.38
C ALA A 20 10.07 -19.36 -5.94
N LEU A 21 9.89 -18.20 -6.27
CA LEU A 21 8.68 -17.84 -6.95
C LEU A 21 8.70 -18.44 -8.35
N PRO A 22 7.60 -19.01 -8.80
CA PRO A 22 7.50 -19.37 -10.19
C PRO A 22 7.74 -18.14 -11.04
N PRO A 23 8.57 -18.24 -12.07
CA PRO A 23 8.91 -17.06 -12.86
C PRO A 23 7.72 -16.46 -13.60
N LEU A 24 6.62 -17.20 -13.70
CA LEU A 24 5.44 -16.71 -14.40
C LEU A 24 4.55 -15.85 -13.53
N GLN A 25 4.82 -15.80 -12.24
CA GLN A 25 3.99 -14.97 -11.37
C GLN A 25 4.50 -13.54 -11.39
N ALA A 26 3.72 -12.70 -11.99
CA ALA A 26 3.98 -11.27 -11.94
C ALA A 26 3.53 -10.74 -10.58
N VAL A 27 4.26 -9.77 -10.06
CA VAL A 27 3.87 -9.12 -8.81
C VAL A 27 2.73 -8.17 -9.11
N GLU A 28 1.62 -8.36 -8.40
CA GLU A 28 0.48 -7.46 -8.52
C GLU A 28 0.62 -6.31 -7.54
N THR A 29 0.32 -5.13 -8.02
CA THR A 29 0.29 -3.94 -7.20
C THR A 29 -1.16 -3.50 -7.08
N HIS A 30 -1.64 -3.43 -5.86
CA HIS A 30 -3.00 -2.94 -5.59
C HIS A 30 -2.92 -1.47 -5.29
N CYS A 31 -3.71 -0.69 -6.01
CA CYS A 31 -3.70 0.75 -5.92
C CYS A 31 -5.00 1.26 -5.34
N PHE A 32 -4.88 2.23 -4.44
CA PHE A 32 -6.04 2.88 -3.81
C PHE A 32 -5.95 4.36 -4.11
N ALA A 33 -6.95 4.90 -4.78
CA ALA A 33 -7.05 6.34 -5.03
C ALA A 33 -8.13 6.88 -4.12
N ILE A 34 -7.75 7.69 -3.16
CA ILE A 34 -8.63 8.14 -2.09
C ILE A 34 -8.87 9.64 -2.23
N ARG A 35 -10.13 10.03 -2.15
CA ARG A 35 -10.50 11.43 -2.03
C ARG A 35 -11.09 11.64 -0.65
N ALA A 36 -10.60 12.64 0.08
CA ALA A 36 -11.01 12.87 1.45
C ALA A 36 -11.01 14.37 1.75
N ALA A 37 -11.59 14.72 2.89
CA ALA A 37 -11.50 16.08 3.39
C ALA A 37 -10.08 16.36 3.86
N ALA A 38 -9.60 17.59 3.63
CA ALA A 38 -8.22 17.93 3.99
C ALA A 38 -8.12 18.32 5.46
N TRP A 39 -8.52 17.41 6.33
CA TRP A 39 -8.44 17.62 7.77
C TRP A 39 -7.12 17.07 8.31
N PRO A 40 -6.55 17.71 9.35
CA PRO A 40 -5.25 17.26 9.88
C PRO A 40 -5.24 15.80 10.34
N GLY A 41 -6.36 15.29 10.83
CA GLY A 41 -6.43 13.92 11.33
C GLY A 41 -6.62 12.84 10.29
N ILE A 42 -6.80 13.20 9.02
CA ILE A 42 -7.10 12.20 7.99
C ILE A 42 -5.90 11.30 7.69
N LEU A 43 -4.74 11.91 7.43
CA LEU A 43 -3.56 11.11 7.07
C LEU A 43 -3.17 10.12 8.16
N PRO A 44 -3.12 10.52 9.44
CA PRO A 44 -2.81 9.53 10.49
C PRO A 44 -3.80 8.38 10.54
N ARG A 45 -5.09 8.64 10.30
CA ARG A 45 -6.09 7.57 10.32
C ARG A 45 -5.91 6.61 9.18
N LEU A 46 -5.58 7.13 7.99
CA LEU A 46 -5.30 6.26 6.84
C LEU A 46 -4.06 5.41 7.13
N MET A 47 -3.01 6.03 7.64
CA MET A 47 -1.77 5.31 7.96
C MET A 47 -1.99 4.25 9.02
N GLU A 48 -2.79 4.58 10.03
CA GLU A 48 -3.05 3.65 11.13
C GLU A 48 -3.70 2.37 10.64
N LEU A 49 -4.55 2.47 9.64
CA LEU A 49 -5.22 1.30 9.10
C LEU A 49 -4.22 0.27 8.59
N PHE A 50 -3.18 0.74 7.91
CA PHE A 50 -2.11 -0.14 7.43
C PHE A 50 -1.22 -0.60 8.58
N ALA A 51 -0.85 0.32 9.45
CA ALA A 51 0.05 0.01 10.57
C ALA A 51 -0.52 -1.06 11.48
N LYS A 52 -1.81 -0.99 11.78
CA LYS A 52 -2.46 -1.96 12.66
C LYS A 52 -2.46 -3.36 12.06
N ARG A 53 -2.36 -3.46 10.76
CA ARG A 53 -2.36 -4.74 10.06
C ARG A 53 -0.95 -5.18 9.69
N ASN A 54 0.03 -4.46 10.22
CA ASN A 54 1.44 -4.78 9.98
C ASN A 54 1.78 -4.71 8.50
N LEU A 55 1.18 -3.73 7.81
CA LEU A 55 1.38 -3.54 6.38
C LEU A 55 2.11 -2.23 6.14
N VAL A 56 3.01 -2.25 5.17
CA VAL A 56 3.75 -1.06 4.76
C VAL A 56 3.46 -0.82 3.28
N PRO A 57 2.77 0.28 2.95
CA PRO A 57 2.56 0.60 1.54
C PRO A 57 3.89 0.81 0.83
N THR A 58 3.96 0.34 -0.40
CA THR A 58 5.19 0.49 -1.18
C THR A 58 5.30 1.88 -1.78
N LYS A 59 4.18 2.59 -1.88
CA LYS A 59 4.17 3.95 -2.39
C LYS A 59 3.04 4.71 -1.73
N TRP A 60 3.31 5.97 -1.41
CA TRP A 60 2.32 6.84 -0.78
C TRP A 60 2.51 8.24 -1.31
N HIS A 61 1.47 8.82 -1.87
CA HIS A 61 1.51 10.19 -2.35
C HIS A 61 0.25 10.91 -1.89
N SER A 62 0.42 12.07 -1.29
CA SER A 62 -0.70 12.89 -0.83
C SER A 62 -0.57 14.29 -1.40
N ALA A 63 -1.70 14.87 -1.76
CA ALA A 63 -1.73 16.24 -2.26
C ALA A 63 -3.02 16.91 -1.82
N VAL A 64 -2.91 18.15 -1.40
CA VAL A 64 -4.08 18.99 -1.12
C VAL A 64 -4.55 19.52 -2.45
N ILE A 65 -5.84 19.40 -2.72
CA ILE A 65 -6.43 19.83 -3.98
C ILE A 65 -7.69 20.64 -3.72
N GLY A 66 -8.22 21.23 -4.80
CA GLY A 66 -9.41 22.05 -4.71
C GLY A 66 -9.06 23.51 -4.66
N PRO A 67 -9.97 24.39 -5.11
CA PRO A 67 -9.66 25.83 -5.20
C PRO A 67 -9.34 26.47 -3.86
N ASN A 68 -9.88 25.90 -2.77
CA ASN A 68 -9.62 26.43 -1.42
C ASN A 68 -8.86 25.45 -0.56
N GLY A 69 -8.27 24.40 -1.15
CA GLY A 69 -7.51 23.42 -0.40
C GLY A 69 -8.38 22.58 0.53
N GLU A 70 -9.63 22.36 0.14
CA GLU A 70 -10.57 21.66 1.01
C GLU A 70 -10.51 20.16 0.87
N ASP A 71 -9.89 19.66 -0.19
CA ASP A 71 -9.82 18.22 -0.46
C ASP A 71 -8.41 17.69 -0.41
N LEU A 72 -8.32 16.39 -0.17
CA LEU A 72 -7.06 15.67 -0.14
C LEU A 72 -7.15 14.50 -1.10
N GLN A 73 -6.14 14.37 -1.95
CA GLN A 73 -6.00 13.22 -2.83
C GLN A 73 -4.87 12.37 -2.30
N VAL A 74 -5.15 11.09 -2.02
CA VAL A 74 -4.12 10.18 -1.50
C VAL A 74 -4.06 8.97 -2.42
N ASP A 75 -2.88 8.69 -2.94
CA ASP A 75 -2.65 7.54 -3.79
C ASP A 75 -1.72 6.59 -3.06
N ILE A 76 -2.19 5.37 -2.85
CA ILE A 76 -1.46 4.36 -2.09
C ILE A 76 -1.28 3.13 -2.95
N GLN A 77 -0.10 2.53 -2.90
CA GLN A 77 0.16 1.28 -3.60
C GLN A 77 0.65 0.24 -2.61
N MET A 78 0.15 -0.99 -2.76
CA MET A 78 0.52 -2.13 -1.96
C MET A 78 0.95 -3.27 -2.86
N GLU A 79 2.07 -3.88 -2.54
CA GLU A 79 2.53 -5.09 -3.21
C GLU A 79 2.52 -6.24 -2.23
N GLY A 80 2.38 -7.44 -2.76
CA GLY A 80 2.51 -8.64 -1.92
C GLY A 80 1.29 -8.97 -1.10
N ILE A 81 0.14 -8.40 -1.41
CA ILE A 81 -1.10 -8.76 -0.72
C ILE A 81 -2.06 -9.37 -1.72
N GLU A 82 -2.97 -10.19 -1.20
CA GLU A 82 -3.97 -10.83 -2.03
C GLU A 82 -5.15 -9.91 -2.30
N ALA A 83 -5.87 -10.21 -3.36
CA ALA A 83 -7.00 -9.38 -3.78
C ALA A 83 -8.06 -9.25 -2.70
N GLU A 84 -8.27 -10.32 -1.92
CA GLU A 84 -9.24 -10.28 -0.85
C GLU A 84 -8.85 -9.29 0.24
N LEU A 85 -7.59 -9.26 0.60
CA LEU A 85 -7.11 -8.31 1.59
C LEU A 85 -7.21 -6.89 1.05
N ALA A 86 -6.86 -6.69 -0.22
CA ALA A 86 -6.98 -5.38 -0.83
C ALA A 86 -8.44 -4.89 -0.80
N ALA A 87 -9.39 -5.78 -1.11
CA ALA A 87 -10.80 -5.41 -1.07
C ALA A 87 -11.25 -5.06 0.35
N TYR A 88 -10.76 -5.81 1.33
CA TYR A 88 -11.08 -5.53 2.73
C TYR A 88 -10.54 -4.16 3.15
N ILE A 89 -9.29 -3.87 2.76
CA ILE A 89 -8.67 -2.57 3.06
C ILE A 89 -9.51 -1.44 2.46
N ALA A 90 -9.95 -1.61 1.22
CA ALA A 90 -10.76 -0.59 0.56
C ALA A 90 -12.05 -0.33 1.32
N ARG A 91 -12.69 -1.41 1.81
CA ARG A 91 -13.92 -1.24 2.61
C ARG A 91 -13.64 -0.48 3.89
N CYS A 92 -12.53 -0.78 4.55
CA CYS A 92 -12.15 -0.08 5.78
C CYS A 92 -11.83 1.39 5.51
N LEU A 93 -11.15 1.66 4.42
CA LEU A 93 -10.83 3.05 4.06
C LEU A 93 -12.10 3.85 3.83
N ARG A 94 -13.09 3.25 3.17
CA ARG A 94 -14.36 3.93 2.89
C ARG A 94 -15.14 4.27 4.14
N GLN A 95 -14.87 3.60 5.25
CA GLN A 95 -15.59 3.84 6.50
C GLN A 95 -14.93 4.90 7.38
N ILE A 96 -13.76 5.38 7.00
CA ILE A 96 -13.09 6.43 7.76
C ILE A 96 -13.83 7.74 7.54
N TYR A 97 -14.20 8.38 8.64
CA TYR A 97 -14.92 9.64 8.58
C TYR A 97 -14.06 10.70 7.87
N GLY A 98 -14.66 11.35 6.89
CA GLY A 98 -13.94 12.31 6.07
C GLY A 98 -13.46 11.77 4.74
N VAL A 99 -13.51 10.45 4.55
CA VAL A 99 -13.18 9.84 3.25
C VAL A 99 -14.43 9.89 2.37
N ASP A 100 -14.30 10.50 1.20
CA ASP A 100 -15.41 10.65 0.26
C ASP A 100 -15.50 9.47 -0.70
N SER A 101 -14.36 9.02 -1.22
CA SER A 101 -14.36 7.92 -2.17
C SER A 101 -13.03 7.18 -2.13
N VAL A 102 -13.10 5.91 -2.47
CA VAL A 102 -11.92 5.06 -2.63
C VAL A 102 -12.11 4.26 -3.91
N LEU A 103 -11.23 4.50 -4.87
CA LEU A 103 -11.22 3.75 -6.11
C LEU A 103 -10.05 2.79 -6.06
N THR A 104 -10.30 1.56 -6.48
CA THR A 104 -9.25 0.54 -6.45
C THR A 104 -8.92 0.11 -7.87
N SER A 105 -7.66 -0.24 -8.07
CA SER A 105 -7.21 -0.79 -9.32
C SER A 105 -6.04 -1.70 -9.04
N THR A 106 -5.70 -2.52 -10.01
CA THR A 106 -4.59 -3.45 -9.90
C THR A 106 -3.74 -3.31 -11.15
N LYS A 107 -2.44 -3.26 -10.95
CA LYS A 107 -1.54 -3.28 -12.09
C LYS A 107 -0.52 -4.38 -11.88
N THR A 108 -0.11 -4.97 -12.98
CA THR A 108 0.83 -6.07 -12.97
C THR A 108 2.14 -5.59 -13.54
N ALA A 109 3.21 -5.77 -12.75
CA ALA A 109 4.54 -5.48 -13.23
C ALA A 109 4.99 -6.68 -14.05
N GLY A 110 5.15 -6.46 -15.34
CA GLY A 110 5.46 -7.55 -16.23
C GLY A 110 6.87 -7.61 -16.67
#